data_e85534b7480a8551a25774bf0daab29c
#
_entry.id   e85534b7480a8551a25774bf0daab29c
#
_cell.length_a   1.000
_cell.length_b   1.000
_cell.length_c   1.000
_cell.angle_alpha   90.00
_cell.angle_beta   90.00
_cell.angle_gamma   90.00
#
_symmetry.space_group_name_H-M   'P 1'
#
loop_
_entity.id
_entity.type
_entity.pdbx_description
1 polymer ?
#
loop_
_entity_poly.entity_id
_entity_poly.type
_entity_poly.pdbx_seq_one_letter_code
_entity_poly.pdbx_strand_id
1 'polypeptide(L)'
;MANTDVEYTVTVKDIRRKVLPELDDEFAKDLGAFESLSALRDRVRADLQQESEEHARQHLRTDVLKQLSDRVTFELPPSLVEREMDRRIEEFASRLMQQNVDPRQAGIDWGQFRESQRDPARASVASALALDEIARREGLTVSAEDVDKEIERFAVRAGRTPAALRAQLEKEGSVPRLATGLRREKAVDLVLSRARIL
;
A
#
# COMPACT_ATOMS: atom_id res chain seq x y z
N MET A 1 -29.22 1.49 -29.68
CA MET A 1 -28.89 1.47 -31.14
C MET A 1 -28.09 0.20 -31.47
N ALA A 2 -28.63 -0.96 -31.21
CA ALA A 2 -28.04 -2.22 -31.64
C ALA A 2 -28.67 -2.57 -32.99
N ASN A 3 -27.88 -3.02 -33.97
CA ASN A 3 -28.28 -3.37 -35.36
C ASN A 3 -28.60 -2.21 -36.30
N THR A 4 -27.88 -1.11 -36.23
CA THR A 4 -27.96 -0.08 -37.27
C THR A 4 -26.57 0.04 -37.92
N ASP A 5 -26.49 -0.15 -39.22
CA ASP A 5 -25.28 0.15 -39.98
C ASP A 5 -25.10 1.67 -40.05
N VAL A 6 -23.96 2.15 -39.62
CA VAL A 6 -23.62 3.57 -39.62
C VAL A 6 -22.42 3.78 -40.54
N GLU A 7 -22.62 4.53 -41.62
CA GLU A 7 -21.56 4.89 -42.56
C GLU A 7 -20.93 6.22 -42.12
N TYR A 8 -19.61 6.24 -41.99
CA TYR A 8 -18.85 7.45 -41.64
C TYR A 8 -17.96 7.86 -42.82
N THR A 9 -18.10 9.09 -43.25
CA THR A 9 -17.16 9.71 -44.19
C THR A 9 -16.10 10.45 -43.41
N VAL A 10 -14.85 9.97 -43.46
CA VAL A 10 -13.73 10.57 -42.76
C VAL A 10 -12.83 11.29 -43.76
N THR A 11 -12.63 12.60 -43.53
CA THR A 11 -11.69 13.42 -44.30
C THR A 11 -10.47 13.71 -43.40
N VAL A 12 -9.28 13.25 -43.84
CA VAL A 12 -8.02 13.56 -43.15
C VAL A 12 -7.66 15.02 -43.42
N LYS A 13 -7.67 15.86 -42.37
CA LYS A 13 -7.37 17.30 -42.48
C LYS A 13 -5.88 17.61 -42.32
N ASP A 14 -5.18 16.80 -41.52
CA ASP A 14 -3.77 17.03 -41.23
C ASP A 14 -3.09 15.70 -40.85
N ILE A 15 -1.83 15.54 -41.21
CA ILE A 15 -0.99 14.42 -40.84
C ILE A 15 0.22 14.99 -40.07
N ARG A 16 0.31 14.69 -38.79
CA ARG A 16 1.42 15.14 -37.95
C ARG A 16 2.32 13.99 -37.60
N ARG A 17 3.63 14.21 -37.73
CA ARG A 17 4.65 13.30 -37.26
C ARG A 17 5.13 13.77 -35.89
N LYS A 18 5.12 12.87 -34.90
CA LYS A 18 5.76 13.14 -33.59
C LYS A 18 7.27 13.15 -33.77
N VAL A 19 7.89 14.32 -33.64
CA VAL A 19 9.35 14.47 -33.60
C VAL A 19 9.75 14.49 -32.14
N LEU A 20 10.63 13.56 -31.72
CA LEU A 20 11.17 13.53 -30.37
C LEU A 20 12.39 14.45 -30.34
N PRO A 21 12.59 15.22 -29.25
CA PRO A 21 13.82 16.01 -29.06
C PRO A 21 15.04 15.11 -28.93
N GLU A 22 16.20 15.64 -29.21
CA GLU A 22 17.46 14.95 -28.95
C GLU A 22 17.69 14.83 -27.45
N LEU A 23 18.36 13.74 -27.03
CA LEU A 23 18.69 13.50 -25.62
C LEU A 23 20.01 14.18 -25.30
N ASP A 24 19.93 15.46 -24.99
CA ASP A 24 21.05 16.34 -24.68
C ASP A 24 20.84 17.10 -23.36
N ASP A 25 21.73 18.02 -23.04
CA ASP A 25 21.65 18.80 -21.80
C ASP A 25 20.49 19.81 -21.81
N GLU A 26 20.02 20.25 -22.99
CA GLU A 26 18.85 21.11 -23.11
C GLU A 26 17.58 20.33 -22.75
N PHE A 27 17.47 19.10 -23.28
CA PHE A 27 16.38 18.21 -22.89
C PHE A 27 16.32 17.97 -21.37
N ALA A 28 17.49 17.81 -20.72
CA ALA A 28 17.53 17.63 -19.27
C ALA A 28 17.02 18.87 -18.51
N LYS A 29 17.37 20.07 -18.96
CA LYS A 29 16.91 21.34 -18.39
C LYS A 29 15.41 21.55 -18.57
N ASP A 30 14.87 21.14 -19.71
CA ASP A 30 13.43 21.24 -20.00
C ASP A 30 12.59 20.34 -19.10
N LEU A 31 13.13 19.19 -18.66
CA LEU A 31 12.45 18.24 -17.76
C LEU A 31 12.47 18.67 -16.28
N GLY A 32 13.38 19.53 -15.88
CA GLY A 32 13.48 19.97 -14.49
C GLY A 32 14.82 20.64 -14.16
N ALA A 33 15.12 20.77 -12.87
CA ALA A 33 16.35 21.40 -12.38
C ALA A 33 17.59 20.49 -12.54
N PHE A 34 17.85 20.02 -13.77
CA PHE A 34 19.02 19.20 -14.09
C PHE A 34 20.01 20.01 -14.93
N GLU A 35 21.26 20.05 -14.52
CA GLU A 35 22.30 20.79 -15.23
C GLU A 35 22.81 20.08 -16.49
N SER A 36 22.65 18.75 -16.55
CA SER A 36 23.11 17.93 -17.68
C SER A 36 22.29 16.65 -17.84
N LEU A 37 22.37 16.05 -19.02
CA LEU A 37 21.76 14.75 -19.29
C LEU A 37 22.35 13.64 -18.40
N SER A 38 23.62 13.74 -18.02
CA SER A 38 24.24 12.80 -17.07
C SER A 38 23.58 12.89 -15.71
N ALA A 39 23.37 14.11 -15.17
CA ALA A 39 22.70 14.31 -13.89
C ALA A 39 21.25 13.77 -13.90
N LEU A 40 20.52 13.98 -15.00
CA LEU A 40 19.19 13.40 -15.18
C LEU A 40 19.24 11.86 -15.17
N ARG A 41 20.17 11.25 -15.91
CA ARG A 41 20.31 9.78 -15.96
C ARG A 41 20.69 9.19 -14.60
N ASP A 42 21.57 9.86 -13.86
CA ASP A 42 21.99 9.39 -12.54
C ASP A 42 20.82 9.49 -11.53
N ARG A 43 20.03 10.55 -11.63
CA ARG A 43 18.80 10.67 -10.83
C ARG A 43 17.79 9.57 -11.16
N VAL A 44 17.50 9.35 -12.43
CA VAL A 44 16.57 8.30 -12.86
C VAL A 44 17.06 6.92 -12.41
N ARG A 45 18.38 6.66 -12.51
CA ARG A 45 18.96 5.39 -12.05
C ARG A 45 18.79 5.21 -10.54
N ALA A 46 19.04 6.27 -9.76
CA ALA A 46 18.88 6.24 -8.31
C ALA A 46 17.40 6.00 -7.92
N ASP A 47 16.47 6.67 -8.59
CA ASP A 47 15.04 6.53 -8.33
C ASP A 47 14.56 5.09 -8.68
N LEU A 48 14.96 4.55 -9.82
CA LEU A 48 14.65 3.18 -10.22
C LEU A 48 15.28 2.13 -9.29
N GLN A 49 16.48 2.38 -8.80
CA GLN A 49 17.14 1.51 -7.84
C GLN A 49 16.39 1.52 -6.50
N GLN A 50 16.04 2.69 -6.02
CA GLN A 50 15.23 2.83 -4.78
C GLN A 50 13.89 2.12 -4.94
N GLU A 51 13.19 2.34 -6.05
CA GLU A 51 11.91 1.66 -6.33
C GLU A 51 12.06 0.13 -6.34
N SER A 52 13.11 -0.37 -7.00
CA SER A 52 13.41 -1.81 -7.03
C SER A 52 13.68 -2.38 -5.64
N GLU A 53 14.43 -1.67 -4.80
CA GLU A 53 14.73 -2.08 -3.42
C GLU A 53 13.46 -2.08 -2.56
N GLU A 54 12.59 -1.08 -2.71
CA GLU A 54 11.30 -1.00 -2.02
C GLU A 54 10.37 -2.15 -2.44
N HIS A 55 10.29 -2.45 -3.74
CA HIS A 55 9.53 -3.59 -4.26
C HIS A 55 10.07 -4.92 -3.73
N ALA A 56 11.39 -5.14 -3.76
CA ALA A 56 12.01 -6.36 -3.22
C ALA A 56 11.71 -6.53 -1.73
N ARG A 57 11.82 -5.45 -0.94
CA ARG A 57 11.48 -5.46 0.50
C ARG A 57 10.00 -5.80 0.73
N GLN A 58 9.10 -5.24 -0.07
CA GLN A 58 7.68 -5.52 0.02
C GLN A 58 7.35 -6.98 -0.33
N HIS A 59 8.00 -7.56 -1.34
CA HIS A 59 7.88 -8.96 -1.67
C HIS A 59 8.35 -9.87 -0.52
N LEU A 60 9.55 -9.63 0.00
CA LEU A 60 10.08 -10.38 1.15
C LEU A 60 9.14 -10.32 2.35
N ARG A 61 8.58 -9.13 2.63
CA ARG A 61 7.60 -8.96 3.70
C ARG A 61 6.35 -9.81 3.46
N THR A 62 5.82 -9.81 2.25
CA THR A 62 4.64 -10.59 1.88
C THR A 62 4.90 -12.08 2.02
N ASP A 63 6.06 -12.55 1.57
CA ASP A 63 6.45 -13.96 1.66
C ASP A 63 6.64 -14.41 3.11
N VAL A 64 7.27 -13.59 3.94
CA VAL A 64 7.42 -13.87 5.38
C VAL A 64 6.05 -13.96 6.05
N LEU A 65 5.14 -13.02 5.79
CA LEU A 65 3.80 -13.04 6.37
C LEU A 65 3.00 -14.26 5.92
N LYS A 66 3.13 -14.65 4.65
CA LYS A 66 2.52 -15.86 4.12
C LYS A 66 3.08 -17.10 4.83
N GLN A 67 4.40 -17.25 4.91
CA GLN A 67 5.02 -18.38 5.61
C GLN A 67 4.66 -18.42 7.10
N LEU A 68 4.50 -17.28 7.75
CA LEU A 68 4.03 -17.23 9.14
C LEU A 68 2.58 -17.72 9.24
N SER A 69 1.69 -17.28 8.34
CA SER A 69 0.30 -17.73 8.33
C SER A 69 0.18 -19.23 8.10
N ASP A 70 0.99 -19.79 7.19
CA ASP A 70 0.99 -21.23 6.85
C ASP A 70 1.48 -22.12 8.01
N ARG A 71 2.26 -21.54 8.95
CA ARG A 71 2.75 -22.23 10.15
C ARG A 71 1.79 -22.18 11.34
N VAL A 72 0.72 -21.40 11.24
CA VAL A 72 -0.29 -21.32 12.30
C VAL A 72 -1.18 -22.56 12.26
N THR A 73 -1.11 -23.37 13.32
CA THR A 73 -1.85 -24.64 13.44
C THR A 73 -3.04 -24.57 14.39
N PHE A 74 -3.19 -23.47 15.13
CA PHE A 74 -4.30 -23.29 16.05
C PHE A 74 -5.54 -22.72 15.33
N GLU A 75 -6.71 -22.98 15.91
CA GLU A 75 -7.97 -22.47 15.39
C GLU A 75 -8.06 -20.95 15.57
N LEU A 76 -8.35 -20.25 14.48
CA LEU A 76 -8.50 -18.81 14.50
C LEU A 76 -9.88 -18.42 15.04
N PRO A 77 -9.99 -17.45 15.96
CA PRO A 77 -11.27 -16.96 16.44
C PRO A 77 -12.13 -16.43 15.27
N PRO A 78 -13.33 -17.01 15.03
CA PRO A 78 -14.17 -16.61 13.90
C PRO A 78 -14.49 -15.10 13.89
N SER A 79 -14.69 -14.52 15.07
CA SER A 79 -14.97 -13.09 15.22
C SER A 79 -13.85 -12.16 14.75
N LEU A 80 -12.60 -12.61 14.78
CA LEU A 80 -11.46 -11.85 14.24
C LEU A 80 -11.45 -11.93 12.72
N VAL A 81 -11.73 -13.10 12.15
CA VAL A 81 -11.79 -13.30 10.71
C VAL A 81 -12.92 -12.47 10.11
N GLU A 82 -14.13 -12.52 10.70
CA GLU A 82 -15.28 -11.73 10.23
C GLU A 82 -14.98 -10.22 10.27
N ARG A 83 -14.39 -9.71 11.35
CA ARG A 83 -13.99 -8.30 11.43
C ARG A 83 -12.94 -7.91 10.40
N GLU A 84 -12.02 -8.80 10.11
CA GLU A 84 -11.00 -8.54 9.08
C GLU A 84 -11.63 -8.54 7.67
N MET A 85 -12.62 -9.42 7.41
CA MET A 85 -13.39 -9.39 6.17
C MET A 85 -14.14 -8.06 6.01
N ASP A 86 -14.84 -7.61 7.06
CA ASP A 86 -15.58 -6.34 7.05
C ASP A 86 -14.65 -5.15 6.80
N ARG A 87 -13.49 -5.10 7.48
CA ARG A 87 -12.47 -4.08 7.27
C ARG A 87 -11.99 -4.03 5.80
N ARG A 88 -11.76 -5.18 5.18
CA ARG A 88 -11.32 -5.25 3.76
C ARG A 88 -12.37 -4.74 2.80
N ILE A 89 -13.65 -5.01 3.09
CA ILE A 89 -14.77 -4.50 2.31
C ILE A 89 -14.85 -2.97 2.42
N GLU A 90 -14.76 -2.43 3.64
CA GLU A 90 -14.78 -0.99 3.89
C GLU A 90 -13.61 -0.29 3.20
N GLU A 91 -12.41 -0.85 3.24
CA GLU A 91 -11.23 -0.31 2.55
C GLU A 91 -11.39 -0.34 1.03
N PHE A 92 -11.99 -1.39 0.49
CA PHE A 92 -12.26 -1.49 -0.94
C PHE A 92 -13.32 -0.47 -1.37
N ALA A 93 -14.42 -0.34 -0.63
CA ALA A 93 -15.44 0.67 -0.88
C ALA A 93 -14.88 2.10 -0.80
N SER A 94 -14.01 2.37 0.19
CA SER A 94 -13.34 3.66 0.33
C SER A 94 -12.43 3.99 -0.86
N ARG A 95 -11.71 3.00 -1.39
CA ARG A 95 -10.89 3.16 -2.60
C ARG A 95 -11.71 3.49 -3.83
N LEU A 96 -12.87 2.85 -4.00
CA LEU A 96 -13.79 3.17 -5.10
C LEU A 96 -14.29 4.61 -5.00
N MET A 97 -14.66 5.06 -3.80
CA MET A 97 -15.09 6.46 -3.58
C MET A 97 -13.98 7.46 -3.89
N GLN A 98 -12.72 7.16 -3.53
CA GLN A 98 -11.57 8.00 -3.89
C GLN A 98 -11.33 8.09 -5.40
N GLN A 99 -11.75 7.08 -6.15
CA GLN A 99 -11.74 7.04 -7.62
C GLN A 99 -13.01 7.63 -8.26
N ASN A 100 -13.87 8.28 -7.46
CA ASN A 100 -15.17 8.82 -7.87
C ASN A 100 -16.15 7.74 -8.41
N VAL A 101 -16.00 6.50 -7.97
CA VAL A 101 -16.93 5.40 -8.27
C VAL A 101 -17.83 5.17 -7.06
N ASP A 102 -19.15 5.29 -7.25
CA ASP A 102 -20.11 4.94 -6.20
C ASP A 102 -20.13 3.41 -6.00
N PRO A 103 -19.77 2.90 -4.81
CA PRO A 103 -19.75 1.47 -4.55
C PRO A 103 -21.09 0.77 -4.77
N ARG A 104 -22.21 1.52 -4.64
CA ARG A 104 -23.58 0.99 -4.83
C ARG A 104 -23.93 0.82 -6.32
N GLN A 105 -23.27 1.58 -7.19
CA GLN A 105 -23.50 1.57 -8.64
C GLN A 105 -22.40 0.84 -9.41
N ALA A 106 -21.39 0.34 -8.74
CA ALA A 106 -20.23 -0.32 -9.35
C ALA A 106 -20.54 -1.73 -9.91
N GLY A 107 -21.78 -2.23 -9.78
CA GLY A 107 -22.18 -3.55 -10.30
C GLY A 107 -21.48 -4.73 -9.59
N ILE A 108 -21.00 -4.52 -8.37
CA ILE A 108 -20.24 -5.52 -7.59
C ILE A 108 -21.19 -6.38 -6.80
N ASP A 109 -21.06 -7.71 -6.93
CA ASP A 109 -21.67 -8.67 -5.99
C ASP A 109 -20.88 -8.67 -4.68
N TRP A 110 -21.36 -7.87 -3.72
CA TRP A 110 -20.72 -7.72 -2.40
C TRP A 110 -20.72 -9.02 -1.58
N GLY A 111 -21.72 -9.90 -1.80
CA GLY A 111 -21.77 -11.21 -1.16
C GLY A 111 -20.64 -12.11 -1.64
N GLN A 112 -20.49 -12.25 -2.94
CA GLN A 112 -19.43 -13.01 -3.55
C GLN A 112 -18.05 -12.40 -3.24
N PHE A 113 -17.93 -11.07 -3.29
CA PHE A 113 -16.69 -10.38 -2.93
C PHE A 113 -16.31 -10.65 -1.48
N ARG A 114 -17.27 -10.59 -0.55
CA ARG A 114 -17.05 -10.89 0.87
C ARG A 114 -16.50 -12.31 1.06
N GLU A 115 -17.11 -13.30 0.43
CA GLU A 115 -16.63 -14.69 0.52
C GLU A 115 -15.23 -14.87 -0.07
N SER A 116 -14.91 -14.17 -1.16
CA SER A 116 -13.54 -14.20 -1.72
C SER A 116 -12.49 -13.61 -0.79
N GLN A 117 -12.88 -12.78 0.20
CA GLN A 117 -11.98 -12.22 1.20
C GLN A 117 -11.73 -13.14 2.39
N ARG A 118 -12.44 -14.29 2.51
CA ARG A 118 -12.35 -15.19 3.69
C ARG A 118 -10.94 -15.75 3.89
N ASP A 119 -10.35 -16.35 2.86
CA ASP A 119 -9.01 -16.93 2.96
C ASP A 119 -7.92 -15.87 3.16
N PRO A 120 -7.90 -14.75 2.41
CA PRO A 120 -7.01 -13.62 2.71
C PRO A 120 -7.17 -13.06 4.13
N ALA A 121 -8.41 -12.99 4.65
CA ALA A 121 -8.65 -12.52 6.00
C ALA A 121 -8.12 -13.50 7.06
N ARG A 122 -8.31 -14.81 6.85
CA ARG A 122 -7.73 -15.85 7.71
C ARG A 122 -6.20 -15.75 7.76
N ALA A 123 -5.54 -15.62 6.61
CA ALA A 123 -4.10 -15.47 6.53
C ALA A 123 -3.61 -14.20 7.25
N SER A 124 -4.33 -13.08 7.09
CA SER A 124 -4.02 -11.82 7.77
C SER A 124 -4.14 -11.95 9.30
N VAL A 125 -5.22 -12.56 9.79
CA VAL A 125 -5.43 -12.79 11.22
C VAL A 125 -4.38 -13.75 11.79
N ALA A 126 -4.07 -14.84 11.07
CA ALA A 126 -3.04 -15.80 11.47
C ALA A 126 -1.68 -15.12 11.62
N SER A 127 -1.26 -14.37 10.61
CA SER A 127 0.00 -13.61 10.64
C SER A 127 0.03 -12.59 11.79
N ALA A 128 -1.08 -11.86 11.99
CA ALA A 128 -1.16 -10.86 13.06
C ALA A 128 -1.01 -11.48 14.45
N LEU A 129 -1.66 -12.61 14.72
CA LEU A 129 -1.55 -13.33 15.99
C LEU A 129 -0.15 -13.93 16.19
N ALA A 130 0.46 -14.45 15.13
CA ALA A 130 1.84 -14.94 15.18
C ALA A 130 2.82 -13.81 15.50
N LEU A 131 2.66 -12.65 14.87
CA LEU A 131 3.49 -11.47 15.15
C LEU A 131 3.29 -10.92 16.55
N ASP A 132 2.08 -10.92 17.09
CA ASP A 132 1.80 -10.52 18.46
C ASP A 132 2.51 -11.44 19.46
N GLU A 133 2.52 -12.75 19.20
CA GLU A 133 3.22 -13.72 20.04
C GLU A 133 4.75 -13.59 19.92
N ILE A 134 5.28 -13.36 18.71
CA ILE A 134 6.71 -13.06 18.50
C ILE A 134 7.09 -11.80 19.28
N ALA A 135 6.32 -10.72 19.14
CA ALA A 135 6.58 -9.47 19.85
C ALA A 135 6.55 -9.65 21.36
N ARG A 136 5.65 -10.48 21.88
CA ARG A 136 5.56 -10.82 23.30
C ARG A 136 6.79 -11.58 23.77
N ARG A 137 7.21 -12.63 23.07
CA ARG A 137 8.35 -13.49 23.41
C ARG A 137 9.67 -12.74 23.36
N GLU A 138 9.84 -11.91 22.34
CA GLU A 138 11.06 -11.12 22.13
C GLU A 138 11.07 -9.80 22.92
N GLY A 139 10.03 -9.54 23.73
CA GLY A 139 9.95 -8.34 24.56
C GLY A 139 9.90 -7.03 23.77
N LEU A 140 9.35 -7.06 22.54
CA LEU A 140 9.27 -5.87 21.70
C LEU A 140 8.26 -4.87 22.26
N THR A 141 8.73 -3.67 22.50
CA THR A 141 7.93 -2.55 23.01
C THR A 141 7.91 -1.41 22.00
N VAL A 142 6.87 -0.59 22.09
CA VAL A 142 6.72 0.65 21.33
C VAL A 142 6.73 1.80 22.32
N SER A 143 7.65 2.73 22.15
CA SER A 143 7.74 3.93 22.97
C SER A 143 6.76 5.01 22.48
N ALA A 144 6.51 6.02 23.30
CA ALA A 144 5.75 7.19 22.89
C ALA A 144 6.42 7.90 21.68
N GLU A 145 7.76 7.93 21.68
CA GLU A 145 8.54 8.52 20.59
C GLU A 145 8.36 7.75 19.26
N ASP A 146 8.25 6.40 19.28
CA ASP A 146 7.94 5.63 18.08
C ASP A 146 6.57 6.00 17.51
N VAL A 147 5.58 6.18 18.39
CA VAL A 147 4.23 6.60 18.00
C VAL A 147 4.25 8.01 17.41
N ASP A 148 4.99 8.93 18.01
CA ASP A 148 5.11 10.30 17.52
C ASP A 148 5.74 10.37 16.14
N LYS A 149 6.84 9.65 15.93
CA LYS A 149 7.49 9.55 14.62
C LYS A 149 6.56 9.00 13.54
N GLU A 150 5.73 8.03 13.87
CA GLU A 150 4.79 7.48 12.90
C GLU A 150 3.63 8.45 12.61
N ILE A 151 3.14 9.16 13.62
CA ILE A 151 2.16 10.24 13.42
C ILE A 151 2.72 11.34 12.52
N GLU A 152 3.99 11.73 12.70
CA GLU A 152 4.67 12.69 11.83
C GLU A 152 4.72 12.22 10.38
N ARG A 153 5.07 10.95 10.13
CA ARG A 153 5.09 10.37 8.79
C ARG A 153 3.71 10.38 8.13
N PHE A 154 2.67 10.02 8.87
CA PHE A 154 1.30 10.07 8.37
C PHE A 154 0.83 11.50 8.12
N ALA A 155 1.18 12.44 8.97
CA ALA A 155 0.83 13.84 8.82
C ALA A 155 1.42 14.45 7.54
N VAL A 156 2.69 14.16 7.25
CA VAL A 156 3.36 14.59 6.00
C VAL A 156 2.63 14.03 4.77
N ARG A 157 2.30 12.73 4.76
CA ARG A 157 1.58 12.11 3.64
C ARG A 157 0.17 12.68 3.45
N ALA A 158 -0.49 13.03 4.56
CA ALA A 158 -1.85 13.57 4.54
C ALA A 158 -1.91 15.09 4.34
N GLY A 159 -0.76 15.79 4.22
CA GLY A 159 -0.70 17.25 4.12
C GLY A 159 -1.26 17.95 5.36
N ARG A 160 -1.11 17.34 6.55
CA ARG A 160 -1.65 17.84 7.83
C ARG A 160 -0.51 18.10 8.82
N THR A 161 -0.81 18.84 9.88
CA THR A 161 0.14 18.99 10.99
C THR A 161 0.11 17.77 11.90
N PRO A 162 1.27 17.33 12.46
CA PRO A 162 1.32 16.20 13.39
C PRO A 162 0.41 16.37 14.60
N ALA A 163 0.34 17.59 15.14
CA ALA A 163 -0.52 17.91 16.29
C ALA A 163 -2.03 17.71 15.99
N ALA A 164 -2.49 18.15 14.81
CA ALA A 164 -3.88 17.97 14.40
C ALA A 164 -4.23 16.50 14.17
N LEU A 165 -3.32 15.73 13.57
CA LEU A 165 -3.51 14.30 13.36
C LEU A 165 -3.51 13.54 14.69
N ARG A 166 -2.60 13.88 15.61
CA ARG A 166 -2.55 13.29 16.94
C ARG A 166 -3.85 13.51 17.71
N ALA A 167 -4.33 14.75 17.78
CA ALA A 167 -5.58 15.08 18.45
C ALA A 167 -6.77 14.32 17.88
N GLN A 168 -6.80 14.12 16.56
CA GLN A 168 -7.82 13.29 15.93
C GLN A 168 -7.72 11.82 16.37
N LEU A 169 -6.53 11.20 16.31
CA LEU A 169 -6.32 9.81 16.70
C LEU A 169 -6.64 9.57 18.19
N GLU A 170 -6.32 10.54 19.05
CA GLU A 170 -6.68 10.50 20.46
C GLU A 170 -8.20 10.56 20.67
N LYS A 171 -8.87 11.47 19.98
CA LYS A 171 -10.34 11.58 20.01
C LYS A 171 -11.04 10.31 19.52
N GLU A 172 -10.50 9.65 18.52
CA GLU A 172 -11.00 8.39 17.97
C GLU A 172 -10.58 7.15 18.80
N GLY A 173 -9.73 7.31 19.79
CA GLY A 173 -9.18 6.18 20.56
C GLY A 173 -8.30 5.25 19.71
N SER A 174 -7.71 5.75 18.64
CA SER A 174 -6.95 4.97 17.64
C SER A 174 -5.45 4.83 17.97
N VAL A 175 -4.92 5.60 18.93
CA VAL A 175 -3.50 5.55 19.33
C VAL A 175 -3.05 4.15 19.79
N PRO A 176 -3.82 3.40 20.62
CA PRO A 176 -3.44 2.04 21.01
C PRO A 176 -3.38 1.07 19.81
N ARG A 177 -4.26 1.26 18.82
CA ARG A 177 -4.24 0.47 17.58
C ARG A 177 -2.99 0.76 16.76
N LEU A 178 -2.59 2.03 16.65
CA LEU A 178 -1.33 2.44 16.00
C LEU A 178 -0.13 1.81 16.70
N ALA A 179 -0.05 1.88 18.03
CA ALA A 179 1.02 1.25 18.80
C ALA A 179 1.09 -0.28 18.60
N THR A 180 -0.07 -0.94 18.53
CA THR A 180 -0.13 -2.38 18.22
C THR A 180 0.40 -2.66 16.81
N GLY A 181 0.03 -1.84 15.82
CA GLY A 181 0.55 -1.93 14.46
C GLY A 181 2.08 -1.79 14.42
N LEU A 182 2.62 -0.76 15.06
CA LEU A 182 4.08 -0.54 15.16
C LEU A 182 4.82 -1.70 15.86
N ARG A 183 4.21 -2.30 16.89
CA ARG A 183 4.81 -3.46 17.55
C ARG A 183 4.91 -4.66 16.60
N ARG A 184 3.86 -4.89 15.78
CA ARG A 184 3.90 -5.92 14.73
C ARG A 184 4.92 -5.61 13.64
N GLU A 185 5.07 -4.33 13.25
CA GLU A 185 6.13 -3.91 12.32
C GLU A 185 7.52 -4.27 12.85
N LYS A 186 7.82 -3.94 14.11
CA LYS A 186 9.07 -4.34 14.76
C LYS A 186 9.26 -5.87 14.76
N ALA A 187 8.17 -6.64 14.92
CA ALA A 187 8.24 -8.10 14.85
C ALA A 187 8.52 -8.60 13.42
N VAL A 188 7.95 -7.97 12.39
CA VAL A 188 8.27 -8.30 10.99
C VAL A 188 9.73 -8.00 10.69
N ASP A 189 10.23 -6.83 11.08
CA ASP A 189 11.63 -6.45 10.87
C ASP A 189 12.59 -7.43 11.57
N LEU A 190 12.26 -7.87 12.78
CA LEU A 190 13.02 -8.89 13.49
C LEU A 190 13.03 -10.22 12.73
N VAL A 191 11.88 -10.67 12.25
CA VAL A 191 11.79 -11.93 11.48
C VAL A 191 12.56 -11.82 10.18
N LEU A 192 12.45 -10.70 9.44
CA LEU A 192 13.22 -10.44 8.23
C LEU A 192 14.73 -10.44 8.47
N SER A 193 15.18 -9.84 9.57
CA SER A 193 16.61 -9.80 9.93
C SER A 193 17.20 -11.19 10.26
N ARG A 194 16.36 -12.13 10.68
CA ARG A 194 16.73 -13.52 11.00
C ARG A 194 16.38 -14.50 9.90
N ALA A 195 15.65 -14.06 8.87
CA ALA A 195 15.23 -14.94 7.78
C ALA A 195 16.42 -15.27 6.88
N ARG A 196 16.50 -16.54 6.45
CA ARG A 196 17.42 -16.96 5.41
C ARG A 196 16.74 -16.75 4.06
N ILE A 197 17.24 -15.78 3.30
CA ILE A 197 16.80 -15.53 1.93
C ILE A 197 17.52 -16.54 1.04
N LEU A 198 16.75 -17.36 0.32
CA LEU A 198 17.23 -18.38 -0.61
C LEU A 198 17.15 -17.87 -2.03
#